data_48879a896cc58eb231aa302e58e38181
#
_entry.id   48879a896cc58eb231aa302e58e38181
#
_cell.length_a   1.000
_cell.length_b   1.000
_cell.length_c   1.000
_cell.angle_alpha   90.00
_cell.angle_beta   90.00
_cell.angle_gamma   90.00
#
_symmetry.space_group_name_H-M   'P 1'
#
loop_
_entity.id
_entity.type
_entity.pdbx_description
1 polymer ?
#
loop_
_entity_poly.entity_id
_entity_poly.type
_entity_poly.pdbx_seq_one_letter_code
_entity_poly.pdbx_strand_id
1 'polypeptide(L)'
;MATISLIVKKIVSEQPFVEEALGSGIISIANLAENMLPRVEKELGKKVKQAAVVMAIRRYSDEIAEHRKKTKAFNYAGEIILKSNICDFTVVKSNTFLAKLKTIHNLVNFEKGDTLNVIVGNNQVSIIINEKYMQKLERFLSGEKILNKEKDLVSLTIIFTSDDFLHTPGIVFDIVRRLAWENINIYEIVSTM
;
A
#
# COMPACT_ATOMS: atom_id res chain seq x y z
N MET A 1 -28.78 11.72 -14.18
CA MET A 1 -29.62 10.62 -13.66
C MET A 1 -28.74 9.42 -13.35
N ALA A 2 -28.92 8.79 -12.19
CA ALA A 2 -28.17 7.56 -11.87
C ALA A 2 -28.67 6.42 -12.77
N THR A 3 -27.76 5.73 -13.43
CA THR A 3 -28.05 4.56 -14.27
C THR A 3 -27.65 3.29 -13.54
N ILE A 4 -28.23 2.15 -13.91
CA ILE A 4 -27.85 0.84 -13.35
C ILE A 4 -26.33 0.62 -13.49
N SER A 5 -25.75 0.92 -14.65
CA SER A 5 -24.31 0.75 -14.88
C SER A 5 -23.44 1.61 -13.93
N LEU A 6 -23.84 2.86 -13.67
CA LEU A 6 -23.10 3.76 -12.79
C LEU A 6 -23.15 3.26 -11.33
N ILE A 7 -24.31 2.79 -10.90
CA ILE A 7 -24.47 2.25 -9.54
C ILE A 7 -23.70 0.95 -9.37
N VAL A 8 -23.79 0.02 -10.33
CA VAL A 8 -23.03 -1.23 -10.33
C VAL A 8 -21.54 -0.93 -10.25
N LYS A 9 -21.03 -0.03 -11.10
CA LYS A 9 -19.62 0.39 -11.10
C LYS A 9 -19.21 0.92 -9.73
N LYS A 10 -19.99 1.82 -9.14
CA LYS A 10 -19.74 2.37 -7.80
C LYS A 10 -19.66 1.26 -6.74
N ILE A 11 -20.68 0.36 -6.70
CA ILE A 11 -20.75 -0.70 -5.68
C ILE A 11 -19.55 -1.65 -5.79
N VAL A 12 -19.13 -2.03 -7.00
CA VAL A 12 -18.01 -2.94 -7.21
C VAL A 12 -16.69 -2.25 -6.88
N SER A 13 -16.50 -0.98 -7.30
CA SER A 13 -15.25 -0.23 -7.03
C SER A 13 -15.04 0.07 -5.54
N GLU A 14 -16.09 0.07 -4.72
CA GLU A 14 -15.99 0.14 -3.25
C GLU A 14 -15.48 -1.17 -2.62
N GLN A 15 -15.36 -2.25 -3.41
CA GLN A 15 -14.99 -3.60 -2.97
C GLN A 15 -13.82 -4.15 -3.81
N PRO A 16 -12.57 -3.75 -3.53
CA PRO A 16 -11.42 -4.06 -4.39
C PRO A 16 -11.23 -5.55 -4.68
N PHE A 17 -11.51 -6.43 -3.72
CA PHE A 17 -11.40 -7.88 -3.92
C PHE A 17 -12.49 -8.44 -4.85
N VAL A 18 -13.71 -7.88 -4.78
CA VAL A 18 -14.81 -8.24 -5.70
C VAL A 18 -14.49 -7.75 -7.11
N GLU A 19 -13.99 -6.54 -7.25
CA GLU A 19 -13.53 -5.98 -8.52
C GLU A 19 -12.43 -6.84 -9.14
N GLU A 20 -11.47 -7.29 -8.32
CA GLU A 20 -10.41 -8.18 -8.77
C GLU A 20 -10.93 -9.54 -9.23
N ALA A 21 -11.78 -10.17 -8.43
CA ALA A 21 -12.36 -11.47 -8.74
C ALA A 21 -13.24 -11.41 -10.01
N LEU A 22 -13.97 -10.30 -10.18
CA LEU A 22 -14.78 -10.04 -11.37
C LEU A 22 -13.91 -9.88 -12.62
N GLY A 23 -12.86 -9.06 -12.56
CA GLY A 23 -11.93 -8.84 -13.67
C GLY A 23 -11.08 -10.08 -14.03
N SER A 24 -10.95 -11.03 -13.11
CA SER A 24 -10.29 -12.34 -13.32
C SER A 24 -11.23 -13.41 -13.84
N GLY A 25 -12.54 -13.15 -13.91
CA GLY A 25 -13.55 -14.09 -14.36
C GLY A 25 -13.83 -15.26 -13.40
N ILE A 26 -13.38 -15.16 -12.13
CA ILE A 26 -13.54 -16.24 -11.13
C ILE A 26 -14.81 -16.11 -10.29
N ILE A 27 -15.56 -15.01 -10.44
CA ILE A 27 -16.81 -14.77 -9.72
C ILE A 27 -18.01 -15.02 -10.61
N SER A 28 -19.06 -15.64 -10.05
CA SER A 28 -20.33 -15.80 -10.76
C SER A 28 -21.05 -14.46 -10.89
N ILE A 29 -21.16 -13.95 -12.10
CA ILE A 29 -21.88 -12.69 -12.39
C ILE A 29 -23.35 -12.78 -11.96
N ALA A 30 -23.99 -13.94 -12.10
CA ALA A 30 -25.39 -14.14 -11.72
C ALA A 30 -25.56 -14.02 -10.19
N ASN A 31 -24.71 -14.68 -9.41
CA ASN A 31 -24.73 -14.61 -7.95
C ASN A 31 -24.39 -13.20 -7.45
N LEU A 32 -23.41 -12.56 -8.07
CA LEU A 32 -23.05 -11.17 -7.74
C LEU A 32 -24.23 -10.23 -8.02
N ALA A 33 -24.90 -10.39 -9.15
CA ALA A 33 -26.08 -9.58 -9.51
C ALA A 33 -27.25 -9.77 -8.52
N GLU A 34 -27.49 -10.99 -8.08
CA GLU A 34 -28.51 -11.29 -7.07
C GLU A 34 -28.20 -10.59 -5.74
N ASN A 35 -26.96 -10.70 -5.27
CA ASN A 35 -26.51 -10.03 -4.04
C ASN A 35 -26.58 -8.49 -4.13
N MET A 36 -26.29 -7.92 -5.30
CA MET A 36 -26.29 -6.47 -5.49
C MET A 36 -27.67 -5.88 -5.76
N LEU A 37 -28.63 -6.68 -6.23
CA LEU A 37 -29.96 -6.23 -6.66
C LEU A 37 -30.66 -5.34 -5.62
N PRO A 38 -30.75 -5.73 -4.33
CA PRO A 38 -31.43 -4.89 -3.32
C PRO A 38 -30.78 -3.51 -3.17
N ARG A 39 -29.46 -3.45 -3.25
CA ARG A 39 -28.71 -2.19 -3.13
C ARG A 39 -28.89 -1.31 -4.36
N VAL A 40 -28.87 -1.90 -5.56
CA VAL A 40 -29.13 -1.19 -6.81
C VAL A 40 -30.55 -0.61 -6.84
N GLU A 41 -31.56 -1.37 -6.45
CA GLU A 41 -32.94 -0.91 -6.36
C GLU A 41 -33.11 0.24 -5.36
N LYS A 42 -32.47 0.14 -4.20
CA LYS A 42 -32.46 1.20 -3.17
C LYS A 42 -31.86 2.50 -3.70
N GLU A 43 -30.69 2.44 -4.38
CA GLU A 43 -30.03 3.64 -4.91
C GLU A 43 -30.79 4.24 -6.11
N LEU A 44 -31.49 3.41 -6.91
CA LEU A 44 -32.33 3.88 -8.02
C LEU A 44 -33.72 4.35 -7.60
N GLY A 45 -34.19 3.96 -6.42
CA GLY A 45 -35.54 4.24 -5.94
C GLY A 45 -36.64 3.51 -6.70
N LYS A 46 -36.34 2.44 -7.45
CA LYS A 46 -37.30 1.65 -8.22
C LYS A 46 -36.83 0.20 -8.41
N LYS A 47 -37.80 -0.68 -8.67
CA LYS A 47 -37.57 -2.08 -9.02
C LYS A 47 -36.75 -2.23 -10.32
N VAL A 48 -35.84 -3.19 -10.36
CA VAL A 48 -34.97 -3.48 -11.49
C VAL A 48 -34.98 -4.95 -11.83
N LYS A 49 -34.96 -5.28 -13.11
CA LYS A 49 -34.82 -6.69 -13.55
C LYS A 49 -33.38 -7.14 -13.28
N GLN A 50 -33.19 -8.29 -12.63
CA GLN A 50 -31.90 -8.89 -12.36
C GLN A 50 -31.03 -8.99 -13.64
N ALA A 51 -31.65 -9.33 -14.79
CA ALA A 51 -30.93 -9.38 -16.06
C ALA A 51 -30.26 -8.06 -16.46
N ALA A 52 -30.82 -6.91 -16.09
CA ALA A 52 -30.22 -5.62 -16.36
C ALA A 52 -28.96 -5.37 -15.49
N VAL A 53 -28.99 -5.85 -14.23
CA VAL A 53 -27.83 -5.81 -13.33
C VAL A 53 -26.73 -6.75 -13.84
N VAL A 54 -27.08 -7.97 -14.26
CA VAL A 54 -26.16 -8.94 -14.89
C VAL A 54 -25.43 -8.32 -16.08
N MET A 55 -26.17 -7.65 -16.98
CA MET A 55 -25.57 -7.01 -18.16
C MET A 55 -24.66 -5.83 -17.79
N ALA A 56 -25.02 -5.06 -16.76
CA ALA A 56 -24.19 -3.98 -16.27
C ALA A 56 -22.87 -4.51 -15.65
N ILE A 57 -22.94 -5.57 -14.85
CA ILE A 57 -21.77 -6.22 -14.26
C ILE A 57 -20.86 -6.79 -15.36
N ARG A 58 -21.42 -7.46 -16.37
CA ARG A 58 -20.64 -8.03 -17.49
C ARG A 58 -19.84 -6.95 -18.23
N ARG A 59 -20.50 -5.84 -18.60
CA ARG A 59 -19.81 -4.71 -19.26
C ARG A 59 -18.68 -4.14 -18.39
N TYR A 60 -18.94 -4.00 -17.10
CA TYR A 60 -17.90 -3.51 -16.18
C TYR A 60 -16.76 -4.52 -16.01
N SER A 61 -17.04 -5.81 -15.99
CA SER A 61 -16.01 -6.87 -16.01
C SER A 61 -15.07 -6.75 -17.20
N ASP A 62 -15.63 -6.49 -18.40
CA ASP A 62 -14.83 -6.32 -19.61
C ASP A 62 -13.94 -5.06 -19.51
N GLU A 63 -14.48 -3.95 -18.99
CA GLU A 63 -13.71 -2.72 -18.73
C GLU A 63 -12.53 -2.98 -17.76
N ILE A 64 -12.79 -3.67 -16.64
CA ILE A 64 -11.76 -4.01 -15.65
C ILE A 64 -10.67 -4.88 -16.28
N ALA A 65 -11.04 -5.89 -17.06
CA ALA A 65 -10.11 -6.81 -17.70
C ALA A 65 -9.16 -6.08 -18.67
N GLU A 66 -9.65 -5.08 -19.40
CA GLU A 66 -8.81 -4.23 -20.25
C GLU A 66 -7.85 -3.35 -19.45
N HIS A 67 -8.34 -2.69 -18.39
CA HIS A 67 -7.49 -1.87 -17.52
C HIS A 67 -6.40 -2.67 -16.83
N ARG A 68 -6.70 -3.89 -16.36
CA ARG A 68 -5.73 -4.76 -15.67
C ARG A 68 -4.57 -5.22 -16.55
N LYS A 69 -4.75 -5.32 -17.86
CA LYS A 69 -3.64 -5.62 -18.78
C LYS A 69 -2.57 -4.53 -18.76
N LYS A 70 -2.94 -3.30 -18.40
CA LYS A 70 -2.07 -2.13 -18.38
C LYS A 70 -1.38 -1.89 -17.03
N THR A 71 -1.94 -2.39 -15.92
CA THR A 71 -1.48 -2.03 -14.56
C THR A 71 -0.93 -3.26 -13.83
N LYS A 72 0.31 -3.62 -14.12
CA LYS A 72 1.07 -4.56 -13.27
C LYS A 72 2.22 -3.79 -12.65
N ALA A 73 2.20 -3.56 -11.33
CA ALA A 73 3.23 -2.82 -10.60
C ALA A 73 4.64 -3.30 -10.93
N PHE A 74 4.83 -4.62 -11.02
CA PHE A 74 6.13 -5.22 -11.34
C PHE A 74 6.59 -5.02 -12.78
N ASN A 75 5.74 -4.57 -13.70
CA ASN A 75 6.18 -4.23 -15.07
C ASN A 75 7.00 -2.94 -15.11
N TYR A 76 6.92 -2.11 -14.07
CA TYR A 76 7.65 -0.85 -13.93
C TYR A 76 8.85 -0.98 -13.00
N ALA A 77 9.01 -2.11 -12.29
CA ALA A 77 10.11 -2.33 -11.37
C ALA A 77 11.41 -2.56 -12.14
N GLY A 78 12.41 -1.72 -11.89
CA GLY A 78 13.77 -1.88 -12.41
C GLY A 78 14.63 -2.72 -11.49
N GLU A 79 14.48 -2.51 -10.18
CA GLU A 79 15.25 -3.22 -9.16
C GLU A 79 14.39 -3.50 -7.93
N ILE A 80 14.57 -4.68 -7.34
CA ILE A 80 13.95 -5.07 -6.08
C ILE A 80 15.06 -5.45 -5.12
N ILE A 81 15.14 -4.74 -3.99
CA ILE A 81 16.15 -4.96 -2.95
C ILE A 81 15.44 -5.44 -1.69
N LEU A 82 15.90 -6.56 -1.15
CA LEU A 82 15.44 -7.10 0.13
C LEU A 82 16.58 -7.04 1.12
N LYS A 83 16.37 -6.41 2.29
CA LYS A 83 17.34 -6.36 3.38
C LYS A 83 16.70 -6.86 4.66
N SER A 84 17.30 -7.85 5.31
CA SER A 84 16.96 -8.34 6.64
C SER A 84 17.78 -7.66 7.74
N ASN A 85 17.50 -8.01 8.99
CA ASN A 85 18.16 -7.45 10.16
C ASN A 85 18.04 -5.92 10.22
N ILE A 86 16.82 -5.45 10.07
CA ILE A 86 16.45 -4.04 10.18
C ILE A 86 15.72 -3.84 11.51
N CYS A 87 15.97 -2.74 12.19
CA CYS A 87 15.19 -2.31 13.33
C CYS A 87 14.65 -0.89 13.15
N ASP A 88 13.53 -0.61 13.81
CA ASP A 88 12.91 0.72 13.88
C ASP A 88 12.86 1.22 15.32
N PHE A 89 13.16 2.50 15.49
CA PHE A 89 12.98 3.24 16.72
C PHE A 89 12.11 4.45 16.47
N THR A 90 10.97 4.50 17.13
CA THR A 90 10.10 5.68 17.11
C THR A 90 10.31 6.50 18.38
N VAL A 91 10.65 7.77 18.22
CA VAL A 91 10.91 8.71 19.32
C VAL A 91 9.99 9.91 19.25
N VAL A 92 9.76 10.57 20.39
CA VAL A 92 9.04 11.84 20.44
C VAL A 92 9.83 12.90 19.69
N LYS A 93 9.16 13.65 18.81
CA LYS A 93 9.76 14.79 18.13
C LYS A 93 9.96 15.95 19.10
N SER A 94 11.16 16.05 19.67
CA SER A 94 11.57 17.13 20.55
C SER A 94 12.57 18.06 19.85
N ASN A 95 12.70 19.31 20.32
CA ASN A 95 13.71 20.23 19.79
C ASN A 95 15.14 19.72 20.04
N THR A 96 15.36 19.03 21.16
CA THR A 96 16.62 18.39 21.51
C THR A 96 16.96 17.28 20.54
N PHE A 97 15.98 16.43 20.23
CA PHE A 97 16.17 15.36 19.25
C PHE A 97 16.40 15.89 17.82
N LEU A 98 15.64 16.90 17.40
CA LEU A 98 15.85 17.53 16.08
C LEU A 98 17.26 18.11 15.90
N ALA A 99 17.86 18.65 16.98
CA ALA A 99 19.24 19.10 16.95
C ALA A 99 20.24 17.93 16.79
N LYS A 100 19.98 16.78 17.43
CA LYS A 100 20.78 15.55 17.31
C LYS A 100 20.73 14.95 15.90
N LEU A 101 19.60 15.08 15.18
CA LEU A 101 19.42 14.52 13.83
C LEU A 101 20.51 14.94 12.86
N LYS A 102 21.12 16.11 13.03
CA LYS A 102 22.22 16.61 12.18
C LYS A 102 23.42 15.66 12.10
N THR A 103 23.61 14.81 13.10
CA THR A 103 24.76 13.90 13.20
C THR A 103 24.39 12.43 13.10
N ILE A 104 23.11 12.12 12.91
CA ILE A 104 22.61 10.72 12.90
C ILE A 104 23.25 9.89 11.77
N HIS A 105 23.59 10.54 10.65
CA HIS A 105 24.25 9.89 9.51
C HIS A 105 25.62 9.27 9.89
N ASN A 106 26.29 9.76 10.95
CA ASN A 106 27.55 9.21 11.44
C ASN A 106 27.40 7.85 12.14
N LEU A 107 26.17 7.39 12.35
CA LEU A 107 25.91 6.08 12.95
C LEU A 107 26.24 4.93 12.01
N VAL A 108 26.09 5.13 10.69
CA VAL A 108 26.15 4.12 9.65
C VAL A 108 27.28 4.37 8.65
N ASN A 109 27.54 3.37 7.81
CA ASN A 109 28.47 3.49 6.69
C ASN A 109 27.73 3.22 5.38
N PHE A 110 27.35 4.28 4.67
CA PHE A 110 26.62 4.17 3.40
C PHE A 110 27.42 3.48 2.29
N GLU A 111 28.74 3.58 2.28
CA GLU A 111 29.62 2.90 1.30
C GLU A 111 29.53 1.38 1.42
N LYS A 112 29.17 0.86 2.61
CA LYS A 112 28.93 -0.55 2.86
C LYS A 112 27.46 -0.97 2.61
N GLY A 113 26.65 -0.09 2.04
CA GLY A 113 25.24 -0.34 1.77
C GLY A 113 24.37 -0.38 3.01
N ASP A 114 24.79 0.25 4.11
CA ASP A 114 23.97 0.32 5.33
C ASP A 114 22.71 1.14 5.11
N THR A 115 21.67 0.77 5.84
CA THR A 115 20.36 1.44 5.81
C THR A 115 20.27 2.45 6.94
N LEU A 116 19.84 3.66 6.61
CA LEU A 116 19.38 4.67 7.55
C LEU A 116 18.27 5.47 6.89
N ASN A 117 17.03 5.27 7.35
CA ASN A 117 15.91 6.12 6.98
C ASN A 117 15.44 6.88 8.22
N VAL A 118 15.18 8.17 8.06
CA VAL A 118 14.67 9.03 9.13
C VAL A 118 13.38 9.70 8.62
N ILE A 119 12.28 9.37 9.24
CA ILE A 119 10.95 9.85 8.85
C ILE A 119 10.45 10.78 9.94
N VAL A 120 10.37 12.07 9.61
CA VAL A 120 9.94 13.10 10.55
C VAL A 120 8.44 13.32 10.38
N GLY A 121 7.66 12.76 11.30
CA GLY A 121 6.21 12.96 11.37
C GLY A 121 5.82 14.24 12.11
N ASN A 122 4.53 14.35 12.41
CA ASN A 122 4.01 15.53 13.12
C ASN A 122 4.50 15.58 14.58
N ASN A 123 4.39 14.48 15.32
CA ASN A 123 4.66 14.40 16.75
C ASN A 123 5.79 13.41 17.09
N GLN A 124 6.26 12.62 16.13
CA GLN A 124 7.24 11.57 16.32
C GLN A 124 8.21 11.51 15.15
N VAL A 125 9.34 10.84 15.37
CA VAL A 125 10.34 10.55 14.34
C VAL A 125 10.63 9.06 14.38
N SER A 126 10.52 8.39 13.22
CA SER A 126 10.92 7.00 13.04
C SER A 126 12.32 6.93 12.45
N ILE A 127 13.13 6.02 12.97
CA ILE A 127 14.53 5.81 12.58
C ILE A 127 14.70 4.34 12.26
N ILE A 128 14.84 4.05 10.97
CA ILE A 128 15.04 2.69 10.46
C ILE A 128 16.50 2.48 10.15
N ILE A 129 17.11 1.46 10.76
CA ILE A 129 18.56 1.22 10.68
C ILE A 129 18.86 -0.28 10.73
N ASN A 130 20.06 -0.69 10.26
CA ASN A 130 20.49 -2.09 10.44
C ASN A 130 20.68 -2.42 11.93
N GLU A 131 20.24 -3.61 12.36
CA GLU A 131 20.30 -4.06 13.75
C GLU A 131 21.71 -4.04 14.36
N LYS A 132 22.74 -4.22 13.56
CA LYS A 132 24.14 -4.11 14.03
C LYS A 132 24.46 -2.76 14.66
N TYR A 133 23.68 -1.73 14.38
CA TYR A 133 23.82 -0.38 14.94
C TYR A 133 22.84 -0.09 16.08
N MET A 134 22.00 -1.03 16.46
CA MET A 134 20.96 -0.86 17.48
C MET A 134 21.52 -0.27 18.78
N GLN A 135 22.58 -0.86 19.34
CA GLN A 135 23.19 -0.35 20.57
C GLN A 135 23.80 1.06 20.41
N LYS A 136 24.35 1.35 19.23
CA LYS A 136 24.93 2.68 18.93
C LYS A 136 23.80 3.72 18.84
N LEU A 137 22.66 3.35 18.23
CA LEU A 137 21.47 4.19 18.17
C LEU A 137 20.86 4.41 19.54
N GLU A 138 20.75 3.40 20.39
CA GLU A 138 20.27 3.56 21.76
C GLU A 138 21.07 4.56 22.58
N ARG A 139 22.41 4.52 22.47
CA ARG A 139 23.28 5.51 23.11
C ARG A 139 23.06 6.91 22.53
N PHE A 140 22.89 7.02 21.22
CA PHE A 140 22.59 8.28 20.54
C PHE A 140 21.25 8.88 21.01
N LEU A 141 20.25 8.03 21.26
CA LEU A 141 18.93 8.41 21.74
C LEU A 141 18.86 8.63 23.26
N SER A 142 19.99 8.52 23.97
CA SER A 142 20.01 8.75 25.42
C SER A 142 19.41 10.11 25.78
N GLY A 143 18.47 10.09 26.73
CA GLY A 143 17.71 11.27 27.16
C GLY A 143 16.51 11.62 26.32
N GLU A 144 16.26 10.92 25.21
CA GLU A 144 15.04 11.09 24.41
C GLU A 144 13.96 10.08 24.81
N LYS A 145 12.70 10.46 24.63
CA LYS A 145 11.56 9.56 24.91
C LYS A 145 11.31 8.64 23.71
N ILE A 146 11.69 7.37 23.87
CA ILE A 146 11.40 6.31 22.90
C ILE A 146 9.93 5.89 23.10
N LEU A 147 9.16 5.87 22.01
CA LEU A 147 7.75 5.47 21.97
C LEU A 147 7.61 3.99 21.59
N ASN A 148 8.40 3.55 20.64
CA ASN A 148 8.41 2.18 20.15
C ASN A 148 9.81 1.76 19.70
N LYS A 149 10.04 0.45 19.74
CA LYS A 149 11.25 -0.20 19.26
C LYS A 149 10.90 -1.57 18.72
N GLU A 150 11.15 -1.78 17.45
CA GLU A 150 10.94 -3.06 16.75
C GLU A 150 12.24 -3.56 16.16
N LYS A 151 12.40 -4.87 16.09
CA LYS A 151 13.56 -5.55 15.53
C LYS A 151 13.12 -6.72 14.65
N ASP A 152 14.08 -7.41 14.07
CA ASP A 152 13.83 -8.54 13.17
C ASP A 152 12.96 -8.16 11.95
N LEU A 153 13.03 -6.87 11.54
CA LEU A 153 12.30 -6.35 10.39
C LEU A 153 13.03 -6.64 9.09
N VAL A 154 12.24 -6.68 8.01
CA VAL A 154 12.73 -6.80 6.63
C VAL A 154 12.32 -5.55 5.86
N SER A 155 13.28 -4.94 5.17
CA SER A 155 13.02 -3.85 4.23
C SER A 155 12.90 -4.40 2.81
N LEU A 156 11.77 -4.12 2.17
CA LEU A 156 11.55 -4.34 0.74
C LEU A 156 11.59 -2.98 0.03
N THR A 157 12.58 -2.78 -0.83
CA THR A 157 12.69 -1.58 -1.66
C THR A 157 12.41 -1.94 -3.11
N ILE A 158 11.51 -1.19 -3.75
CA ILE A 158 11.20 -1.33 -5.17
C ILE A 158 11.58 -0.03 -5.86
N ILE A 159 12.52 -0.11 -6.80
CA ILE A 159 12.98 1.03 -7.59
C ILE A 159 12.29 0.97 -8.94
N PHE A 160 11.58 2.02 -9.29
CA PHE A 160 10.90 2.13 -10.58
C PHE A 160 11.80 2.89 -11.57
N THR A 161 11.88 2.39 -12.81
CA THR A 161 12.76 2.94 -13.85
C THR A 161 12.07 3.96 -14.75
N SER A 162 10.74 4.06 -14.67
CA SER A 162 9.94 4.98 -15.48
C SER A 162 9.08 5.87 -14.59
N ASP A 163 8.98 7.14 -14.94
CA ASP A 163 8.09 8.10 -14.27
C ASP A 163 6.60 7.77 -14.46
N ASP A 164 6.27 6.86 -15.38
CA ASP A 164 4.89 6.44 -15.64
C ASP A 164 4.22 5.84 -14.40
N PHE A 165 5.01 5.26 -13.48
CA PHE A 165 4.45 4.71 -12.24
C PHE A 165 3.80 5.78 -11.36
N LEU A 166 4.31 7.02 -11.37
CA LEU A 166 3.77 8.16 -10.61
C LEU A 166 2.35 8.52 -11.05
N HIS A 167 2.06 8.31 -12.32
CA HIS A 167 0.77 8.63 -12.94
C HIS A 167 -0.14 7.41 -13.11
N THR A 168 0.29 6.23 -12.64
CA THR A 168 -0.47 4.99 -12.74
C THR A 168 -1.15 4.66 -11.41
N PRO A 169 -2.46 4.89 -11.27
CA PRO A 169 -3.19 4.55 -10.05
C PRO A 169 -3.12 3.06 -9.74
N GLY A 170 -3.04 2.73 -8.45
CA GLY A 170 -3.16 1.34 -8.00
C GLY A 170 -1.86 0.56 -7.87
N ILE A 171 -0.68 1.11 -8.20
CA ILE A 171 0.61 0.40 -8.09
C ILE A 171 0.92 0.02 -6.63
N VAL A 172 0.78 0.96 -5.70
CA VAL A 172 0.99 0.69 -4.26
C VAL A 172 -0.01 -0.36 -3.78
N PHE A 173 -1.28 -0.24 -4.20
CA PHE A 173 -2.31 -1.24 -3.87
C PHE A 173 -1.94 -2.64 -4.37
N ASP A 174 -1.41 -2.77 -5.61
CA ASP A 174 -1.02 -4.08 -6.17
C ASP A 174 0.11 -4.73 -5.37
N ILE A 175 1.03 -3.96 -4.82
CA ILE A 175 2.11 -4.45 -3.95
C ILE A 175 1.56 -4.87 -2.59
N VAL A 176 0.84 -3.96 -1.92
CA VAL A 176 0.33 -4.16 -0.56
C VAL A 176 -0.63 -5.35 -0.48
N ARG A 177 -1.53 -5.51 -1.45
CA ARG A 177 -2.47 -6.64 -1.47
C ARG A 177 -1.78 -7.99 -1.60
N ARG A 178 -0.64 -8.08 -2.32
CA ARG A 178 0.14 -9.32 -2.44
C ARG A 178 0.78 -9.68 -1.11
N LEU A 179 1.36 -8.72 -0.42
CA LEU A 179 1.92 -8.93 0.91
C LEU A 179 0.81 -9.34 1.91
N ALA A 180 -0.35 -8.68 1.86
CA ALA A 180 -1.48 -9.02 2.71
C ALA A 180 -2.02 -10.43 2.43
N TRP A 181 -2.04 -10.87 1.15
CA TRP A 181 -2.47 -12.23 0.78
C TRP A 181 -1.55 -13.31 1.35
N GLU A 182 -0.24 -13.02 1.40
CA GLU A 182 0.77 -13.89 2.02
C GLU A 182 0.84 -13.74 3.54
N ASN A 183 -0.12 -13.02 4.14
CA ASN A 183 -0.20 -12.76 5.59
C ASN A 183 1.05 -12.03 6.13
N ILE A 184 1.68 -11.22 5.28
CA ILE A 184 2.84 -10.39 5.65
C ILE A 184 2.32 -9.05 6.16
N ASN A 185 2.64 -8.74 7.42
CA ASN A 185 2.32 -7.46 8.03
C ASN A 185 3.27 -6.37 7.53
N ILE A 186 2.73 -5.20 7.20
CA ILE A 186 3.49 -4.03 6.81
C ILE A 186 3.58 -3.10 8.02
N TYR A 187 4.81 -2.83 8.44
CA TYR A 187 5.09 -1.95 9.57
C TYR A 187 5.06 -0.47 9.15
N GLU A 188 5.71 -0.15 8.06
CA GLU A 188 5.78 1.20 7.52
C GLU A 188 5.92 1.20 5.99
N ILE A 189 5.40 2.22 5.32
CA ILE A 189 5.57 2.43 3.89
C ILE A 189 6.15 3.83 3.68
N VAL A 190 7.26 3.90 2.95
CA VAL A 190 7.91 5.14 2.57
C VAL A 190 7.99 5.22 1.06
N SER A 191 7.53 6.31 0.49
CA SER A 191 7.70 6.61 -0.93
C SER A 191 8.59 7.84 -1.07
N THR A 192 9.65 7.71 -1.85
CA THR A 192 10.53 8.82 -2.23
C THR A 192 10.38 9.06 -3.73
N MET A 193 10.08 10.29 -4.10
CA MET A 193 10.01 10.74 -5.49
C MET A 193 11.28 11.51 -5.85
#